data_928403069ed48c1410c2a980f2c6ab1d
#
_entry.id   928403069ed48c1410c2a980f2c6ab1d
#
_cell.length_a   1.000
_cell.length_b   1.000
_cell.length_c   1.000
_cell.angle_alpha   90.00
_cell.angle_beta   90.00
_cell.angle_gamma   90.00
#
_symmetry.space_group_name_H-M   'P 1'
#
loop_
_entity.id
_entity.type
_entity.pdbx_description
1 polymer ?
#
loop_
_entity_poly.entity_id
_entity_poly.type
_entity_poly.pdbx_seq_one_letter_code
_entity_poly.pdbx_strand_id
1 'polypeptide(L)'
;MKRQKTTGIIVLLVVLVCVLAVGTWYFRKQHSEKVSATEGQTETQQSETTDELERLLWNKIKLNGKKYKYSTDYETYLFMGTDGSGKEDADRDEYIGNMADFLMLVIVNRKEQTYAFLQLNRDTMTEINLIGRNGKGMATADMQLCTAHWYGGTPEESCENTVKAVSRMLGGVKINGYYAINMEDIGKLNHAIGGVTVTIDSDFGDVDPTLKKGETVTLSDEQAYNFLRYRQGIDDSENTSRMKRHRQYMQAFMAKLKEKMHDDPSIGAEIYEQMSEVAVTDMSGG
;
A
#
# COMPACT_ATOMS: atom_id res chain seq x y z
N MET A 1 8.52 -14.31 33.59
CA MET A 1 9.33 -14.93 32.56
C MET A 1 8.53 -15.06 31.26
N LYS A 2 8.09 -13.96 30.63
CA LYS A 2 7.26 -13.98 29.38
C LYS A 2 7.56 -12.80 28.43
N ARG A 3 8.75 -12.19 28.48
CA ARG A 3 9.09 -10.99 27.69
C ARG A 3 10.04 -11.21 26.51
N GLN A 4 10.47 -12.43 26.24
CA GLN A 4 11.49 -12.72 25.22
C GLN A 4 10.98 -13.27 23.88
N LYS A 5 9.68 -13.55 23.72
CA LYS A 5 9.14 -14.14 22.48
C LYS A 5 8.53 -13.14 21.50
N THR A 6 8.39 -11.88 21.89
CA THR A 6 7.75 -10.84 21.05
C THR A 6 8.73 -10.18 20.08
N THR A 7 10.02 -10.19 20.39
CA THR A 7 11.08 -9.50 19.64
C THR A 7 11.33 -10.09 18.24
N GLY A 8 11.29 -11.42 18.09
CA GLY A 8 11.52 -12.10 16.81
C GLY A 8 10.40 -11.89 15.78
N ILE A 9 9.23 -11.52 16.24
CA ILE A 9 7.99 -11.46 15.46
C ILE A 9 7.82 -10.09 14.78
N ILE A 10 8.31 -9.06 15.44
CA ILE A 10 8.31 -7.68 14.93
C ILE A 10 9.35 -7.51 13.83
N VAL A 11 10.48 -8.21 13.95
CA VAL A 11 11.54 -8.26 12.95
C VAL A 11 11.00 -8.76 11.59
N LEU A 12 10.02 -9.60 11.57
CA LEU A 12 9.59 -10.36 10.41
C LEU A 12 8.63 -9.61 9.47
N LEU A 13 7.76 -8.75 10.03
CA LEU A 13 6.87 -7.89 9.24
C LEU A 13 7.56 -6.60 8.82
N VAL A 14 8.48 -6.16 9.65
CA VAL A 14 9.51 -5.22 9.29
C VAL A 14 10.37 -5.80 8.16
N VAL A 15 10.53 -7.10 8.00
CA VAL A 15 11.30 -7.69 6.89
C VAL A 15 10.59 -7.58 5.55
N LEU A 16 9.27 -7.73 5.43
CA LEU A 16 8.58 -7.42 4.15
C LEU A 16 8.66 -5.91 3.81
N VAL A 17 8.62 -5.06 4.82
CA VAL A 17 8.84 -3.61 4.69
C VAL A 17 10.34 -3.26 4.87
N CYS A 18 11.15 -4.05 5.57
CA CYS A 18 12.59 -3.82 5.80
C CYS A 18 13.50 -4.59 4.87
N VAL A 19 13.12 -5.65 4.21
CA VAL A 19 13.80 -6.14 3.01
C VAL A 19 13.77 -5.03 1.96
N LEU A 20 12.65 -4.30 1.87
CA LEU A 20 12.52 -3.10 1.04
C LEU A 20 13.38 -1.93 1.54
N ALA A 21 13.62 -1.80 2.84
CA ALA A 21 14.28 -0.65 3.41
C ALA A 21 15.74 -0.90 3.83
N VAL A 22 16.14 -2.13 4.16
CA VAL A 22 17.55 -2.50 4.45
C VAL A 22 18.32 -2.68 3.15
N GLY A 23 17.69 -3.17 2.10
CA GLY A 23 18.30 -3.20 0.76
C GLY A 23 18.64 -1.80 0.25
N THR A 24 17.71 -0.84 0.37
CA THR A 24 17.98 0.56 0.00
C THR A 24 19.07 1.21 0.85
N TRP A 25 19.21 0.85 2.13
CA TRP A 25 20.27 1.36 2.99
C TRP A 25 21.64 0.76 2.62
N TYR A 26 21.70 -0.55 2.35
CA TYR A 26 22.95 -1.22 1.95
C TYR A 26 23.42 -0.73 0.58
N PHE A 27 22.50 -0.55 -0.38
CA PHE A 27 22.80 -0.03 -1.71
C PHE A 27 23.18 1.46 -1.68
N ARG A 28 22.50 2.29 -0.88
CA ARG A 28 22.92 3.70 -0.63
C ARG A 28 24.27 3.78 0.04
N LYS A 29 24.59 2.90 0.97
CA LYS A 29 25.90 2.87 1.62
C LYS A 29 27.01 2.49 0.64
N GLN A 30 26.79 1.50 -0.23
CA GLN A 30 27.76 1.14 -1.29
C GLN A 30 27.90 2.21 -2.38
N HIS A 31 26.79 2.89 -2.74
CA HIS A 31 26.85 4.00 -3.71
C HIS A 31 27.44 5.27 -3.14
N SER A 32 27.17 5.57 -1.87
CA SER A 32 27.77 6.73 -1.18
C SER A 32 29.29 6.64 -1.04
N GLU A 33 29.83 5.43 -0.86
CA GLU A 33 31.29 5.23 -0.79
C GLU A 33 31.97 5.30 -2.18
N LYS A 34 31.24 5.13 -3.29
CA LYS A 34 31.79 5.26 -4.65
C LYS A 34 31.66 6.64 -5.28
N VAL A 35 30.73 7.48 -4.80
CA VAL A 35 30.52 8.83 -5.33
C VAL A 35 31.30 9.90 -4.55
N SER A 36 31.87 9.57 -3.39
CA SER A 36 32.61 10.52 -2.56
C SER A 36 34.02 10.87 -3.05
N ALA A 37 34.39 10.49 -4.28
CA ALA A 37 35.74 10.75 -4.81
C ALA A 37 35.80 11.79 -5.94
N THR A 38 34.66 12.32 -6.44
CA THR A 38 34.76 13.35 -7.51
C THR A 38 33.46 14.16 -7.56
N GLU A 39 33.58 15.41 -7.23
CA GLU A 39 32.78 16.60 -7.56
C GLU A 39 32.28 17.42 -6.38
N GLY A 40 32.59 18.71 -6.51
CA GLY A 40 32.70 19.70 -5.47
C GLY A 40 31.38 20.27 -4.90
N GLN A 41 31.51 20.62 -3.74
CA GLN A 41 31.03 21.59 -2.73
C GLN A 41 29.86 22.55 -3.02
N THR A 42 29.18 22.54 -4.15
CA THR A 42 28.14 23.57 -4.44
C THR A 42 26.70 23.05 -4.45
N GLU A 43 26.48 21.74 -4.65
CA GLU A 43 25.12 21.16 -4.66
C GLU A 43 24.62 20.73 -3.27
N THR A 44 25.50 20.51 -2.33
CA THR A 44 25.15 19.97 -1.01
C THR A 44 24.38 20.97 -0.13
N GLN A 45 24.66 22.27 -0.25
CA GLN A 45 23.97 23.29 0.56
C GLN A 45 22.53 23.57 0.13
N GLN A 46 22.22 23.43 -1.16
CA GLN A 46 20.88 23.71 -1.66
C GLN A 46 19.92 22.53 -1.44
N SER A 47 20.44 21.29 -1.42
CA SER A 47 19.70 20.08 -1.10
C SER A 47 19.37 20.01 0.40
N GLU A 48 20.29 20.34 1.27
CA GLU A 48 20.08 20.33 2.73
C GLU A 48 19.06 21.38 3.18
N THR A 49 19.06 22.57 2.58
CA THR A 49 18.09 23.64 2.92
C THR A 49 16.68 23.31 2.43
N THR A 50 16.55 22.64 1.29
CA THR A 50 15.24 22.22 0.76
C THR A 50 14.66 21.10 1.61
N ASP A 51 15.45 20.11 1.99
CA ASP A 51 15.06 19.00 2.85
C ASP A 51 14.68 19.49 4.27
N GLU A 52 15.38 20.48 4.80
CA GLU A 52 15.09 21.07 6.11
C GLU A 52 13.83 21.95 6.06
N LEU A 53 13.61 22.70 4.98
CA LEU A 53 12.40 23.47 4.77
C LEU A 53 11.18 22.56 4.56
N GLU A 54 11.32 21.50 3.79
CA GLU A 54 10.28 20.46 3.65
C GLU A 54 9.98 19.83 5.01
N ARG A 55 10.98 19.40 5.80
CA ARG A 55 10.79 18.90 7.17
C ARG A 55 10.04 19.87 8.07
N LEU A 56 10.30 21.17 7.96
CA LEU A 56 9.62 22.22 8.72
C LEU A 56 8.18 22.42 8.28
N LEU A 57 7.87 22.27 7.00
CA LEU A 57 6.54 22.39 6.44
C LEU A 57 5.67 21.16 6.76
N TRP A 58 6.24 19.95 6.71
CA TRP A 58 5.56 18.67 6.95
C TRP A 58 5.24 18.39 8.43
N ASN A 59 5.81 19.16 9.36
CA ASN A 59 5.75 18.87 10.79
C ASN A 59 4.68 19.65 11.57
N LYS A 60 3.77 20.38 10.92
CA LYS A 60 2.81 21.23 11.64
C LYS A 60 1.38 21.01 11.15
N ILE A 61 0.65 20.15 11.85
CA ILE A 61 -0.77 20.00 11.67
C ILE A 61 -1.50 20.80 12.75
N LYS A 62 -2.54 21.53 12.34
CA LYS A 62 -3.45 22.23 13.25
C LYS A 62 -4.78 21.49 13.25
N LEU A 63 -5.13 20.83 14.33
CA LEU A 63 -6.40 20.12 14.49
C LEU A 63 -7.07 20.57 15.78
N ASN A 64 -8.31 21.04 15.71
CA ASN A 64 -9.10 21.53 16.86
C ASN A 64 -8.32 22.54 17.73
N GLY A 65 -7.63 23.49 17.10
CA GLY A 65 -6.85 24.53 17.77
C GLY A 65 -5.51 24.07 18.39
N LYS A 66 -5.22 22.77 18.38
CA LYS A 66 -3.95 22.20 18.85
C LYS A 66 -2.98 21.99 17.68
N LYS A 67 -1.70 22.18 17.96
CA LYS A 67 -0.65 21.90 17.00
C LYS A 67 -0.11 20.51 17.24
N TYR A 68 0.01 19.74 16.16
CA TYR A 68 0.58 18.40 16.15
C TYR A 68 1.83 18.38 15.28
N LYS A 69 2.72 17.46 15.55
CA LYS A 69 3.92 17.19 14.79
C LYS A 69 3.97 15.71 14.47
N TYR A 70 4.24 15.37 13.20
CA TYR A 70 4.58 14.00 12.86
C TYR A 70 5.93 13.62 13.49
N SER A 71 6.03 12.42 14.06
CA SER A 71 7.29 11.87 14.50
C SER A 71 8.10 11.42 13.29
N THR A 72 9.38 11.76 13.27
CA THR A 72 10.32 11.30 12.24
C THR A 72 10.74 9.84 12.43
N ASP A 73 10.33 9.20 13.54
CA ASP A 73 10.61 7.79 13.81
C ASP A 73 9.70 6.85 12.99
N TYR A 74 8.69 7.40 12.29
CA TYR A 74 7.74 6.64 11.48
C TYR A 74 7.99 6.84 9.99
N GLU A 75 7.90 5.73 9.28
CA GLU A 75 7.79 5.71 7.83
C GLU A 75 6.41 5.20 7.44
N THR A 76 5.89 5.69 6.33
CA THR A 76 4.57 5.36 5.84
C THR A 76 4.63 4.90 4.40
N TYR A 77 3.91 3.82 4.09
CA TYR A 77 3.85 3.22 2.77
C TYR A 77 2.39 3.01 2.38
N LEU A 78 2.02 3.41 1.16
CA LEU A 78 0.66 3.26 0.67
C LEU A 78 0.52 2.00 -0.18
N PHE A 79 -0.31 1.06 0.28
CA PHE A 79 -0.71 -0.11 -0.48
C PHE A 79 -2.05 0.14 -1.15
N MET A 80 -2.13 -0.19 -2.43
CA MET A 80 -3.31 0.02 -3.27
C MET A 80 -3.72 -1.27 -3.97
N GLY A 81 -5.03 -1.52 -4.02
CA GLY A 81 -5.63 -2.51 -4.90
C GLY A 81 -6.49 -1.78 -5.93
N THR A 82 -6.13 -1.88 -7.20
CA THR A 82 -6.82 -1.18 -8.28
C THR A 82 -7.82 -2.09 -8.97
N ASP A 83 -8.94 -1.55 -9.43
CA ASP A 83 -9.89 -2.28 -10.24
C ASP A 83 -9.55 -2.14 -11.74
N GLY A 84 -9.90 -3.17 -12.47
CA GLY A 84 -9.70 -3.21 -13.92
C GLY A 84 -8.45 -3.97 -14.33
N SER A 85 -8.57 -4.60 -15.48
CA SER A 85 -7.60 -5.58 -15.98
C SER A 85 -6.30 -4.95 -16.48
N GLY A 86 -6.11 -3.64 -16.38
CA GLY A 86 -5.00 -2.99 -17.09
C GLY A 86 -4.96 -3.34 -18.59
N LYS A 87 -5.98 -4.06 -19.07
CA LYS A 87 -6.16 -4.28 -20.49
C LYS A 87 -6.39 -2.91 -21.06
N GLU A 88 -5.35 -2.39 -21.71
CA GLU A 88 -5.49 -1.45 -22.78
C GLU A 88 -6.77 -1.83 -23.49
N ASP A 89 -7.73 -0.92 -23.51
CA ASP A 89 -8.86 -1.07 -24.42
C ASP A 89 -8.16 -1.23 -25.77
N ALA A 90 -8.19 -2.44 -26.35
CA ALA A 90 -7.37 -2.80 -27.50
C ALA A 90 -7.61 -1.88 -28.72
N ASP A 91 -8.65 -1.04 -28.64
CA ASP A 91 -9.00 0.00 -29.59
C ASP A 91 -8.49 1.41 -29.19
N ARG A 92 -7.78 1.55 -28.06
CA ARG A 92 -7.23 2.84 -27.61
C ARG A 92 -5.77 2.67 -27.22
N ASP A 93 -4.88 3.28 -27.99
CA ASP A 93 -3.43 3.39 -27.68
C ASP A 93 -3.13 4.26 -26.45
N GLU A 94 -4.05 4.35 -25.48
CA GLU A 94 -3.94 5.28 -24.34
C GLU A 94 -4.24 4.60 -23.00
N TYR A 95 -3.34 4.79 -22.05
CA TYR A 95 -3.56 4.42 -20.66
C TYR A 95 -4.75 5.18 -20.06
N ILE A 96 -5.67 4.46 -19.45
CA ILE A 96 -6.75 5.01 -18.63
C ILE A 96 -6.56 4.43 -17.22
N GLY A 97 -6.34 5.30 -16.24
CA GLY A 97 -6.21 4.90 -14.85
C GLY A 97 -7.49 4.21 -14.34
N ASN A 98 -7.30 3.30 -13.41
CA ASN A 98 -8.37 2.56 -12.74
C ASN A 98 -8.63 3.16 -11.36
N MET A 99 -9.77 2.82 -10.73
CA MET A 99 -10.03 3.24 -9.35
C MET A 99 -9.22 2.40 -8.36
N ALA A 100 -8.72 3.04 -7.30
CA ALA A 100 -8.10 2.34 -6.19
C ALA A 100 -9.18 1.89 -5.19
N ASP A 101 -9.59 0.63 -5.30
CA ASP A 101 -10.66 0.03 -4.49
C ASP A 101 -10.22 -0.36 -3.09
N PHE A 102 -8.96 -0.65 -2.91
CA PHE A 102 -8.31 -0.91 -1.64
C PHE A 102 -7.22 0.12 -1.39
N LEU A 103 -7.24 0.74 -0.22
CA LEU A 103 -6.25 1.73 0.20
C LEU A 103 -5.88 1.46 1.65
N MET A 104 -4.61 1.17 1.89
CA MET A 104 -4.08 0.91 3.23
C MET A 104 -2.74 1.58 3.43
N LEU A 105 -2.65 2.43 4.43
CA LEU A 105 -1.38 3.00 4.85
C LEU A 105 -0.73 2.09 5.89
N VAL A 106 0.46 1.62 5.59
CA VAL A 106 1.33 0.89 6.52
C VAL A 106 2.25 1.89 7.19
N ILE A 107 2.20 1.93 8.51
CA ILE A 107 2.95 2.85 9.35
C ILE A 107 3.99 2.05 10.12
N VAL A 108 5.26 2.30 9.89
CA VAL A 108 6.37 1.54 10.48
C VAL A 108 7.15 2.43 11.43
N ASN A 109 7.28 1.99 12.68
CA ASN A 109 8.21 2.57 13.65
C ASN A 109 9.50 1.74 13.66
N ARG A 110 10.54 2.26 13.01
CA ARG A 110 11.81 1.54 12.90
C ARG A 110 12.55 1.44 14.24
N LYS A 111 12.39 2.43 15.10
CA LYS A 111 13.05 2.47 16.41
C LYS A 111 12.49 1.42 17.35
N GLU A 112 11.17 1.29 17.38
CA GLU A 112 10.47 0.33 18.24
C GLU A 112 10.21 -1.00 17.56
N GLN A 113 10.53 -1.11 16.26
CA GLN A 113 10.26 -2.28 15.42
C GLN A 113 8.77 -2.70 15.48
N THR A 114 7.89 -1.71 15.43
CA THR A 114 6.44 -1.91 15.42
C THR A 114 5.84 -1.39 14.11
N TYR A 115 4.67 -1.87 13.79
CA TYR A 115 3.90 -1.38 12.65
C TYR A 115 2.42 -1.29 12.98
N ALA A 116 1.72 -0.46 12.21
CA ALA A 116 0.27 -0.32 12.27
C ALA A 116 -0.30 -0.23 10.86
N PHE A 117 -1.56 -0.61 10.72
CA PHE A 117 -2.32 -0.48 9.48
C PHE A 117 -3.43 0.55 9.67
N LEU A 118 -3.51 1.49 8.75
CA LEU A 118 -4.62 2.43 8.63
C LEU A 118 -5.32 2.18 7.29
N GLN A 119 -6.46 1.50 7.34
CA GLN A 119 -7.29 1.32 6.16
C GLN A 119 -8.06 2.62 5.87
N LEU A 120 -7.94 3.12 4.64
CA LEU A 120 -8.60 4.32 4.17
C LEU A 120 -9.87 3.93 3.42
N ASN A 121 -10.98 4.65 3.70
CA ASN A 121 -12.21 4.43 2.95
C ASN A 121 -12.07 5.08 1.57
N ARG A 122 -12.22 4.28 0.52
CA ARG A 122 -12.14 4.74 -0.87
C ARG A 122 -13.15 5.84 -1.21
N ASP A 123 -14.29 5.87 -0.51
CA ASP A 123 -15.38 6.82 -0.75
C ASP A 123 -15.20 8.14 0.03
N THR A 124 -14.09 8.30 0.79
CA THR A 124 -13.77 9.55 1.46
C THR A 124 -13.61 10.67 0.46
N MET A 125 -14.35 11.77 0.66
CA MET A 125 -14.23 12.97 -0.15
C MET A 125 -12.95 13.73 0.23
N THR A 126 -12.13 14.03 -0.77
CA THR A 126 -10.88 14.79 -0.61
C THR A 126 -10.52 15.51 -1.89
N GLU A 127 -9.71 16.54 -1.78
CA GLU A 127 -9.19 17.23 -2.95
C GLU A 127 -8.19 16.32 -3.69
N ILE A 128 -8.46 16.07 -4.96
CA ILE A 128 -7.59 15.33 -5.87
C ILE A 128 -7.13 16.21 -7.03
N ASN A 129 -5.99 15.87 -7.61
CA ASN A 129 -5.54 16.55 -8.84
C ASN A 129 -6.19 15.88 -10.05
N LEU A 130 -6.76 16.68 -10.92
CA LEU A 130 -7.24 16.28 -12.23
C LEU A 130 -6.07 16.39 -13.20
N ILE A 131 -5.41 15.28 -13.47
CA ILE A 131 -4.26 15.21 -14.38
C ILE A 131 -4.79 14.79 -15.75
N GLY A 132 -4.48 15.57 -16.76
CA GLY A 132 -4.82 15.23 -18.14
C GLY A 132 -3.94 14.11 -18.67
N ARG A 133 -4.35 13.48 -19.78
CA ARG A 133 -3.64 12.37 -20.43
C ARG A 133 -2.19 12.66 -20.82
N ASN A 134 -1.82 13.93 -20.90
CA ASN A 134 -0.45 14.37 -21.16
C ASN A 134 0.41 14.54 -19.88
N GLY A 135 -0.04 14.03 -18.75
CA GLY A 135 0.63 14.16 -17.46
C GLY A 135 0.60 15.56 -16.85
N LYS A 136 -0.11 16.51 -17.47
CA LYS A 136 -0.19 17.89 -16.96
C LYS A 136 -1.42 18.06 -16.08
N GLY A 137 -1.22 18.59 -14.87
CA GLY A 137 -2.30 18.98 -13.98
C GLY A 137 -3.15 20.10 -14.63
N MET A 138 -4.48 19.90 -14.61
CA MET A 138 -5.42 20.86 -15.17
C MET A 138 -6.16 21.64 -14.08
N ALA A 139 -6.52 20.97 -12.98
CA ALA A 139 -7.29 21.53 -11.88
C ALA A 139 -7.21 20.61 -10.64
N THR A 140 -7.85 21.02 -9.55
CA THR A 140 -8.20 20.14 -8.41
C THR A 140 -9.70 20.11 -8.23
N ALA A 141 -10.23 19.03 -7.68
CA ALA A 141 -11.63 18.90 -7.33
C ALA A 141 -11.79 18.00 -6.10
N ASP A 142 -12.85 18.27 -5.31
CA ASP A 142 -13.26 17.38 -4.23
C ASP A 142 -14.01 16.19 -4.82
N MET A 143 -13.41 15.01 -4.71
CA MET A 143 -13.94 13.75 -5.25
C MET A 143 -13.64 12.60 -4.29
N GLN A 144 -14.24 11.45 -4.56
CA GLN A 144 -13.92 10.22 -3.83
C GLN A 144 -12.43 9.86 -3.98
N LEU A 145 -11.77 9.50 -2.90
CA LEU A 145 -10.34 9.18 -2.85
C LEU A 145 -9.91 8.15 -3.90
N CYS A 146 -10.74 7.13 -4.16
CA CYS A 146 -10.45 6.10 -5.16
C CYS A 146 -10.25 6.68 -6.57
N THR A 147 -10.89 7.80 -6.89
CA THR A 147 -10.80 8.41 -8.22
C THR A 147 -9.48 9.13 -8.45
N ALA A 148 -8.68 9.37 -7.41
CA ALA A 148 -7.34 9.93 -7.57
C ALA A 148 -6.46 9.08 -8.51
N HIS A 149 -6.60 7.75 -8.43
CA HIS A 149 -5.88 6.81 -9.28
C HIS A 149 -6.36 6.83 -10.75
N TRP A 150 -7.56 7.31 -11.00
CA TRP A 150 -8.09 7.44 -12.37
C TRP A 150 -7.37 8.51 -13.18
N TYR A 151 -6.74 9.49 -12.49
CA TYR A 151 -6.05 10.60 -13.13
C TYR A 151 -4.54 10.38 -13.13
N GLY A 152 -3.99 10.08 -14.29
CA GLY A 152 -2.57 9.91 -14.58
C GLY A 152 -2.38 9.55 -16.04
N GLY A 153 -1.23 9.84 -16.61
CA GLY A 153 -0.87 9.47 -17.98
C GLY A 153 -0.19 8.10 -18.04
N THR A 154 0.27 7.59 -16.88
CA THR A 154 0.90 6.27 -16.72
C THR A 154 0.43 5.63 -15.41
N PRO A 155 0.65 4.30 -15.21
CA PRO A 155 0.37 3.64 -13.94
C PRO A 155 1.08 4.31 -12.76
N GLU A 156 2.34 4.70 -12.92
CA GLU A 156 3.13 5.37 -11.89
C GLU A 156 2.54 6.74 -11.53
N GLU A 157 2.18 7.55 -12.53
CA GLU A 157 1.55 8.85 -12.30
C GLU A 157 0.20 8.73 -11.59
N SER A 158 -0.58 7.68 -11.89
CA SER A 158 -1.83 7.37 -11.18
C SER A 158 -1.59 7.02 -9.72
N CYS A 159 -0.57 6.21 -9.44
CA CYS A 159 -0.14 5.90 -8.08
C CYS A 159 0.33 7.14 -7.33
N GLU A 160 1.20 7.96 -7.93
CA GLU A 160 1.69 9.20 -7.35
C GLU A 160 0.56 10.21 -7.07
N ASN A 161 -0.43 10.28 -7.95
CA ASN A 161 -1.59 11.14 -7.73
C ASN A 161 -2.40 10.68 -6.52
N THR A 162 -2.56 9.37 -6.36
CA THR A 162 -3.21 8.78 -5.18
C THR A 162 -2.40 9.04 -3.90
N VAL A 163 -1.08 8.91 -3.95
CA VAL A 163 -0.17 9.28 -2.85
C VAL A 163 -0.37 10.75 -2.45
N LYS A 164 -0.43 11.66 -3.41
CA LYS A 164 -0.65 13.10 -3.16
C LYS A 164 -2.02 13.34 -2.50
N ALA A 165 -3.07 12.68 -2.97
CA ALA A 165 -4.42 12.79 -2.40
C ALA A 165 -4.48 12.26 -0.95
N VAL A 166 -3.90 11.09 -0.68
CA VAL A 166 -3.81 10.51 0.67
C VAL A 166 -2.99 11.40 1.61
N SER A 167 -1.83 11.85 1.15
CA SER A 167 -0.99 12.76 1.93
C SER A 167 -1.76 14.03 2.33
N ARG A 168 -2.44 14.66 1.37
CA ARG A 168 -3.25 15.87 1.59
C ARG A 168 -4.39 15.61 2.57
N MET A 169 -5.15 14.55 2.39
CA MET A 169 -6.25 14.14 3.26
C MET A 169 -5.79 13.94 4.71
N LEU A 170 -4.60 13.42 4.91
CA LEU A 170 -4.00 13.19 6.24
C LEU A 170 -3.18 14.39 6.74
N GLY A 171 -3.37 15.59 6.18
CA GLY A 171 -2.74 16.82 6.64
C GLY A 171 -1.26 16.95 6.27
N GLY A 172 -0.86 16.35 5.16
CA GLY A 172 0.49 16.43 4.63
C GLY A 172 1.43 15.36 5.18
N VAL A 173 0.94 14.18 5.56
CA VAL A 173 1.81 13.08 5.98
C VAL A 173 2.74 12.68 4.83
N LYS A 174 4.03 12.55 5.11
CA LYS A 174 4.97 12.03 4.13
C LYS A 174 4.66 10.55 3.87
N ILE A 175 4.46 10.17 2.62
CA ILE A 175 4.37 8.78 2.18
C ILE A 175 5.72 8.44 1.54
N ASN A 176 6.40 7.44 2.10
CA ASN A 176 7.77 7.09 1.75
C ASN A 176 7.87 6.19 0.51
N GLY A 177 6.75 5.59 0.12
CA GLY A 177 6.65 4.76 -1.06
C GLY A 177 5.25 4.18 -1.24
N TYR A 178 4.99 3.61 -2.41
CA TYR A 178 3.73 2.97 -2.71
C TYR A 178 3.92 1.60 -3.36
N TYR A 179 2.88 0.78 -3.23
CA TYR A 179 2.78 -0.54 -3.84
C TYR A 179 1.36 -0.77 -4.32
N ALA A 180 1.16 -0.87 -5.61
CA ALA A 180 -0.15 -1.07 -6.23
C ALA A 180 -0.18 -2.39 -6.99
N ILE A 181 -1.24 -3.18 -6.75
CA ILE A 181 -1.53 -4.39 -7.52
C ILE A 181 -2.94 -4.30 -8.08
N ASN A 182 -3.15 -4.95 -9.23
CA ASN A 182 -4.51 -5.14 -9.72
C ASN A 182 -5.25 -6.14 -8.82
N MET A 183 -6.52 -5.88 -8.55
CA MET A 183 -7.36 -6.79 -7.78
C MET A 183 -7.45 -8.20 -8.42
N GLU A 184 -7.29 -8.32 -9.74
CA GLU A 184 -7.22 -9.61 -10.43
C GLU A 184 -5.99 -10.43 -10.04
N ASP A 185 -4.91 -9.79 -9.56
CA ASP A 185 -3.69 -10.46 -9.10
C ASP A 185 -3.75 -10.92 -7.63
N ILE A 186 -4.86 -10.66 -6.94
CA ILE A 186 -5.09 -11.14 -5.56
C ILE A 186 -4.97 -12.66 -5.48
N GLY A 187 -5.44 -13.37 -6.51
CA GLY A 187 -5.27 -14.83 -6.58
C GLY A 187 -3.81 -15.25 -6.51
N LYS A 188 -2.90 -14.56 -7.20
CA LYS A 188 -1.46 -14.82 -7.15
C LYS A 188 -0.90 -14.62 -5.74
N LEU A 189 -1.29 -13.52 -5.07
CA LEU A 189 -0.88 -13.26 -3.69
C LEU A 189 -1.38 -14.36 -2.74
N ASN A 190 -2.64 -14.78 -2.90
CA ASN A 190 -3.24 -15.86 -2.14
C ASN A 190 -2.51 -17.19 -2.37
N HIS A 191 -2.17 -17.48 -3.63
CA HIS A 191 -1.41 -18.67 -4.01
C HIS A 191 -0.03 -18.69 -3.37
N ALA A 192 0.71 -17.59 -3.45
CA ALA A 192 2.08 -17.47 -2.94
C ALA A 192 2.18 -17.78 -1.44
N ILE A 193 1.14 -17.43 -0.66
CA ILE A 193 1.06 -17.76 0.77
C ILE A 193 0.48 -19.17 1.03
N GLY A 194 -0.05 -19.85 0.00
CA GLY A 194 -0.69 -21.17 0.11
C GLY A 194 -2.12 -21.09 0.63
N GLY A 195 -2.88 -20.07 0.22
CA GLY A 195 -4.26 -19.82 0.60
C GLY A 195 -4.43 -19.20 1.98
N VAL A 196 -5.34 -18.26 2.12
CA VAL A 196 -5.67 -17.59 3.39
C VAL A 196 -6.93 -18.22 3.98
N THR A 197 -6.90 -18.58 5.27
CA THR A 197 -8.05 -19.16 5.97
C THR A 197 -8.83 -18.06 6.68
N VAL A 198 -10.12 -17.96 6.38
CA VAL A 198 -11.05 -16.98 6.96
C VAL A 198 -12.36 -17.65 7.38
N THR A 199 -13.05 -17.08 8.34
CA THR A 199 -14.45 -17.40 8.62
C THR A 199 -15.34 -16.50 7.80
N ILE A 200 -16.30 -17.06 7.08
CA ILE A 200 -17.20 -16.31 6.19
C ILE A 200 -18.29 -15.66 7.03
N ASP A 201 -18.17 -14.36 7.27
CA ASP A 201 -19.15 -13.59 8.04
C ASP A 201 -20.23 -12.97 7.14
N SER A 202 -19.93 -12.80 5.85
CA SER A 202 -20.81 -12.21 4.84
C SER A 202 -21.67 -13.28 4.12
N ASP A 203 -22.85 -12.87 3.64
CA ASP A 203 -23.66 -13.69 2.75
C ASP A 203 -23.26 -13.39 1.31
N PHE A 204 -22.62 -14.34 0.65
CA PHE A 204 -22.16 -14.19 -0.75
C PHE A 204 -23.24 -14.52 -1.77
N GLY A 205 -24.36 -15.14 -1.35
CA GLY A 205 -25.50 -15.41 -2.22
C GLY A 205 -25.11 -16.06 -3.55
N ASP A 206 -25.53 -15.43 -4.64
CA ASP A 206 -25.24 -15.90 -6.00
C ASP A 206 -23.85 -15.50 -6.52
N VAL A 207 -23.14 -14.61 -5.81
CA VAL A 207 -21.80 -14.14 -6.23
C VAL A 207 -20.77 -15.26 -6.14
N ASP A 208 -20.79 -16.00 -5.02
CA ASP A 208 -19.99 -17.20 -4.83
C ASP A 208 -20.68 -18.15 -3.83
N PRO A 209 -21.52 -19.08 -4.32
CA PRO A 209 -22.27 -19.99 -3.46
C PRO A 209 -21.39 -20.99 -2.70
N THR A 210 -20.09 -21.04 -2.97
CA THR A 210 -19.13 -21.86 -2.24
C THR A 210 -18.66 -21.19 -0.95
N LEU A 211 -18.82 -19.87 -0.82
CA LEU A 211 -18.48 -19.08 0.36
C LEU A 211 -19.71 -18.98 1.30
N LYS A 212 -19.98 -20.04 2.05
CA LYS A 212 -21.15 -20.11 2.91
C LYS A 212 -20.93 -19.42 4.24
N LYS A 213 -21.86 -18.55 4.60
CA LYS A 213 -21.83 -17.82 5.89
C LYS A 213 -21.74 -18.76 7.08
N GLY A 214 -20.81 -18.48 7.98
CA GLY A 214 -20.52 -19.28 9.19
C GLY A 214 -19.46 -20.36 9.00
N GLU A 215 -19.09 -20.70 7.76
CA GLU A 215 -18.03 -21.67 7.50
C GLU A 215 -16.63 -21.03 7.58
N THR A 216 -15.64 -21.83 8.00
CA THR A 216 -14.22 -21.44 7.95
C THR A 216 -13.57 -22.14 6.76
N VAL A 217 -13.03 -21.38 5.84
CA VAL A 217 -12.55 -21.85 4.54
C VAL A 217 -11.13 -21.35 4.31
N THR A 218 -10.25 -22.21 3.79
CA THR A 218 -9.01 -21.75 3.15
C THR A 218 -9.34 -21.39 1.72
N LEU A 219 -9.29 -20.10 1.43
CA LEU A 219 -9.72 -19.55 0.14
C LEU A 219 -8.84 -20.08 -1.00
N SER A 220 -9.48 -20.57 -2.06
CA SER A 220 -8.82 -20.71 -3.36
C SER A 220 -8.47 -19.33 -3.94
N ASP A 221 -7.70 -19.29 -5.02
CA ASP A 221 -7.30 -18.03 -5.64
C ASP A 221 -8.53 -17.26 -6.18
N GLU A 222 -9.49 -17.96 -6.78
CA GLU A 222 -10.76 -17.39 -7.23
C GLU A 222 -11.63 -16.93 -6.05
N GLN A 223 -11.72 -17.74 -5.00
CA GLN A 223 -12.46 -17.35 -3.79
C GLN A 223 -11.84 -16.13 -3.10
N ALA A 224 -10.51 -15.99 -3.08
CA ALA A 224 -9.84 -14.82 -2.54
C ALA A 224 -10.18 -13.56 -3.34
N TYR A 225 -10.20 -13.66 -4.67
CA TYR A 225 -10.67 -12.58 -5.53
C TYR A 225 -12.13 -12.21 -5.23
N ASN A 226 -13.04 -13.18 -5.23
CA ASN A 226 -14.46 -12.96 -4.96
C ASN A 226 -14.66 -12.34 -3.57
N PHE A 227 -13.98 -12.84 -2.54
CA PHE A 227 -14.06 -12.38 -1.15
C PHE A 227 -13.65 -10.91 -0.99
N LEU A 228 -12.65 -10.46 -1.72
CA LEU A 228 -12.08 -9.11 -1.61
C LEU A 228 -12.68 -8.12 -2.62
N ARG A 229 -13.01 -8.57 -3.83
CA ARG A 229 -13.42 -7.68 -4.92
C ARG A 229 -14.88 -7.29 -4.86
N TYR A 230 -15.77 -8.28 -4.73
CA TYR A 230 -17.20 -8.05 -4.86
C TYR A 230 -17.80 -7.34 -3.64
N ARG A 231 -18.78 -6.48 -3.90
CA ARG A 231 -19.64 -5.86 -2.87
C ARG A 231 -21.13 -5.91 -3.28
N GLN A 232 -21.42 -5.74 -4.57
CA GLN A 232 -22.77 -5.84 -5.10
C GLN A 232 -23.28 -7.26 -4.91
N GLY A 233 -24.48 -7.38 -4.35
CA GLY A 233 -25.08 -8.69 -4.05
C GLY A 233 -24.50 -9.40 -2.82
N ILE A 234 -23.68 -8.73 -2.01
CA ILE A 234 -23.11 -9.26 -0.77
C ILE A 234 -23.55 -8.35 0.39
N ASP A 235 -24.21 -8.93 1.40
CA ASP A 235 -24.72 -8.23 2.57
C ASP A 235 -25.56 -6.97 2.18
N ASP A 236 -25.13 -5.80 2.69
CA ASP A 236 -25.74 -4.49 2.40
C ASP A 236 -25.19 -3.82 1.12
N SER A 237 -24.31 -4.47 0.40
CA SER A 237 -23.58 -3.91 -0.77
C SER A 237 -22.74 -2.68 -0.45
N GLU A 238 -22.53 -2.36 0.82
CA GLU A 238 -21.78 -1.22 1.29
C GLU A 238 -20.25 -1.46 1.22
N ASN A 239 -19.52 -0.37 0.97
CA ASN A 239 -18.05 -0.45 1.01
C ASN A 239 -17.53 -0.81 2.41
N THR A 240 -18.25 -0.42 3.45
CA THR A 240 -17.90 -0.71 4.85
C THR A 240 -17.84 -2.21 5.12
N SER A 241 -18.77 -2.98 4.58
CA SER A 241 -18.79 -4.46 4.69
C SER A 241 -17.62 -5.08 3.93
N ARG A 242 -17.29 -4.58 2.73
CA ARG A 242 -16.08 -4.99 1.99
C ARG A 242 -14.81 -4.65 2.76
N MET A 243 -14.72 -3.48 3.36
CA MET A 243 -13.57 -3.09 4.20
C MET A 243 -13.38 -4.02 5.41
N LYS A 244 -14.45 -4.58 6.00
CA LYS A 244 -14.34 -5.60 7.07
C LYS A 244 -13.69 -6.87 6.54
N ARG A 245 -14.10 -7.36 5.36
CA ARG A 245 -13.50 -8.54 4.71
C ARG A 245 -12.03 -8.30 4.36
N HIS A 246 -11.68 -7.12 3.86
CA HIS A 246 -10.28 -6.73 3.62
C HIS A 246 -9.44 -6.83 4.89
N ARG A 247 -9.92 -6.32 6.03
CA ARG A 247 -9.20 -6.41 7.31
C ARG A 247 -9.05 -7.85 7.77
N GLN A 248 -10.12 -8.64 7.66
CA GLN A 248 -10.11 -10.05 8.04
C GLN A 248 -9.08 -10.83 7.23
N TYR A 249 -9.09 -10.66 5.90
CA TYR A 249 -8.12 -11.29 5.01
C TYR A 249 -6.69 -10.87 5.35
N MET A 250 -6.44 -9.58 5.50
CA MET A 250 -5.10 -9.06 5.81
C MET A 250 -4.58 -9.58 7.15
N GLN A 251 -5.43 -9.67 8.17
CA GLN A 251 -5.04 -10.21 9.48
C GLN A 251 -4.67 -11.70 9.37
N ALA A 252 -5.46 -12.49 8.66
CA ALA A 252 -5.21 -13.91 8.44
C ALA A 252 -3.96 -14.14 7.55
N PHE A 253 -3.81 -13.35 6.48
CA PHE A 253 -2.63 -13.34 5.62
C PHE A 253 -1.36 -13.09 6.42
N MET A 254 -1.35 -12.03 7.23
CA MET A 254 -0.20 -11.65 8.04
C MET A 254 0.14 -12.68 9.11
N ALA A 255 -0.88 -13.31 9.71
CA ALA A 255 -0.66 -14.41 10.67
C ALA A 255 0.01 -15.60 9.98
N LYS A 256 -0.47 -15.99 8.81
CA LYS A 256 0.09 -17.10 8.02
C LYS A 256 1.48 -16.79 7.48
N LEU A 257 1.70 -15.57 6.99
CA LEU A 257 3.02 -15.12 6.55
C LEU A 257 4.05 -15.22 7.68
N LYS A 258 3.69 -14.75 8.86
CA LYS A 258 4.53 -14.82 10.04
C LYS A 258 4.87 -16.26 10.45
N GLU A 259 3.90 -17.17 10.38
CA GLU A 259 4.12 -18.60 10.65
C GLU A 259 5.12 -19.18 9.64
N LYS A 260 4.88 -18.97 8.33
CA LYS A 260 5.76 -19.48 7.27
C LYS A 260 7.17 -18.92 7.36
N MET A 261 7.33 -17.63 7.62
CA MET A 261 8.65 -17.01 7.76
C MET A 261 9.37 -17.41 9.05
N HIS A 262 8.66 -17.95 10.06
CA HIS A 262 9.29 -18.56 11.23
C HIS A 262 10.06 -19.83 10.82
N ASP A 263 9.49 -20.59 9.89
CA ASP A 263 10.07 -21.83 9.39
C ASP A 263 11.09 -21.56 8.27
N ASP A 264 10.78 -20.61 7.39
CA ASP A 264 11.63 -20.17 6.30
C ASP A 264 11.62 -18.63 6.14
N PRO A 265 12.67 -17.93 6.60
CA PRO A 265 12.77 -16.48 6.51
C PRO A 265 12.80 -15.92 5.07
N SER A 266 13.09 -16.74 4.05
CA SER A 266 13.16 -16.28 2.63
C SER A 266 11.78 -16.06 2.01
N ILE A 267 10.73 -16.68 2.55
CA ILE A 267 9.36 -16.64 2.01
C ILE A 267 8.87 -15.20 1.75
N GLY A 268 9.21 -14.26 2.63
CA GLY A 268 8.80 -12.87 2.45
C GLY A 268 9.41 -12.22 1.22
N ALA A 269 10.68 -12.51 0.94
CA ALA A 269 11.38 -12.02 -0.23
C ALA A 269 10.87 -12.69 -1.51
N GLU A 270 10.60 -13.99 -1.46
CA GLU A 270 10.05 -14.75 -2.59
C GLU A 270 8.66 -14.23 -3.00
N ILE A 271 7.77 -14.01 -2.03
CA ILE A 271 6.44 -13.43 -2.30
C ILE A 271 6.58 -12.02 -2.88
N TYR A 272 7.49 -11.20 -2.32
CA TYR A 272 7.75 -9.87 -2.86
C TYR A 272 8.22 -9.92 -4.31
N GLU A 273 9.19 -10.77 -4.63
CA GLU A 273 9.73 -10.93 -5.98
C GLU A 273 8.64 -11.35 -6.97
N GLN A 274 7.86 -12.38 -6.62
CA GLN A 274 6.74 -12.85 -7.45
C GLN A 274 5.69 -11.75 -7.69
N MET A 275 5.35 -10.98 -6.66
CA MET A 275 4.34 -9.93 -6.78
C MET A 275 4.89 -8.67 -7.46
N SER A 276 6.20 -8.43 -7.45
CA SER A 276 6.82 -7.28 -8.13
C SER A 276 6.74 -7.37 -9.66
N GLU A 277 6.51 -8.56 -10.20
CA GLU A 277 6.28 -8.74 -11.64
C GLU A 277 4.94 -8.12 -12.11
N VAL A 278 3.98 -7.96 -11.21
CA VAL A 278 2.63 -7.46 -11.51
C VAL A 278 2.29 -6.16 -10.78
N ALA A 279 3.18 -5.68 -9.95
CA ALA A 279 2.98 -4.47 -9.16
C ALA A 279 3.52 -3.23 -9.86
N VAL A 280 2.87 -2.10 -9.59
CA VAL A 280 3.40 -0.77 -9.87
C VAL A 280 3.89 -0.19 -8.55
N THR A 281 5.20 0.08 -8.44
CA THR A 281 5.81 0.50 -7.19
C THR A 281 7.02 1.40 -7.42
N ASP A 282 7.24 2.37 -6.52
CA ASP A 282 8.48 3.16 -6.42
C ASP A 282 9.45 2.58 -5.38
N MET A 283 9.08 1.46 -4.74
CA MET A 283 9.92 0.76 -3.79
C MET A 283 10.84 -0.21 -4.54
N SER A 284 12.14 0.01 -4.51
CA SER A 284 13.10 -0.94 -5.06
C SER A 284 13.23 -2.15 -4.13
N GLY A 285 13.06 -3.35 -4.69
CA GLY A 285 13.52 -4.58 -4.07
C GLY A 285 15.05 -4.53 -4.00
N GLY A 286 15.57 -4.17 -2.84
CA GLY A 286 17.00 -4.09 -2.62
C GLY A 286 17.48 -5.25 -1.81
#